data_c0648385af4999eca38c0b494a35dba1
#
_entry.id   c0648385af4999eca38c0b494a35dba1
#
_cell.length_a   1.000
_cell.length_b   1.000
_cell.length_c   1.000
_cell.angle_alpha   90.00
_cell.angle_beta   90.00
_cell.angle_gamma   90.00
#
_symmetry.space_group_name_H-M   'P 1'
#
loop_
_entity.id
_entity.type
_entity.pdbx_description
1 polymer ?
#
loop_
_entity_poly.entity_id
_entity_poly.type
_entity_poly.pdbx_seq_one_letter_code
_entity_poly.pdbx_strand_id
1 'polypeptide(L)'
;MKHPGISRRHVLAGTGAVLASAAFSTRVMAAAPPPEAVTPALIDAAKKEGKVIYYTSTDLPVAEKLAKAFEAKYPGISVRVERTGAERVFQRIGQEYSSNIHAVDVVNSSDAAHFIVWKRDGILAPYVPEDVAKFDPAEHKDPDGQFASFRVWLSIIAYNTNLVKA
;
A
#
# COMPACT_ATOMS: atom_id res chain seq x y z
N MET A 1 31.36 59.12 -30.63
CA MET A 1 30.58 58.40 -29.60
C MET A 1 30.86 56.92 -29.71
N LYS A 2 31.60 56.34 -28.71
CA LYS A 2 31.93 54.90 -28.68
C LYS A 2 30.89 54.20 -27.81
N HIS A 3 30.18 53.24 -28.37
CA HIS A 3 29.31 52.38 -27.60
C HIS A 3 30.13 51.34 -26.87
N PRO A 4 29.96 51.12 -25.56
CA PRO A 4 30.63 50.05 -24.86
C PRO A 4 29.99 48.71 -25.20
N GLY A 5 30.75 47.83 -25.88
CA GLY A 5 30.29 46.46 -26.20
C GLY A 5 30.22 45.60 -24.95
N ILE A 6 29.12 44.93 -24.77
CA ILE A 6 28.93 43.95 -23.69
C ILE A 6 29.82 42.75 -23.96
N SER A 7 30.79 42.51 -23.05
CA SER A 7 31.74 41.43 -23.16
C SER A 7 31.05 40.08 -22.89
N ARG A 8 31.41 39.05 -23.70
CA ARG A 8 30.88 37.66 -23.57
C ARG A 8 31.10 37.05 -22.18
N ARG A 9 32.06 37.61 -21.39
CA ARG A 9 32.28 37.21 -20.00
C ARG A 9 31.18 37.60 -19.02
N HIS A 10 30.44 38.65 -19.28
CA HIS A 10 29.33 39.10 -18.41
C HIS A 10 28.01 38.34 -18.67
N VAL A 11 27.88 37.73 -19.84
CA VAL A 11 26.72 36.89 -20.15
C VAL A 11 26.79 35.51 -19.46
N LEU A 12 28.02 34.98 -19.25
CA LEU A 12 28.24 33.68 -18.59
C LEU A 12 28.13 33.76 -17.05
N ALA A 13 28.27 34.93 -16.46
CA ALA A 13 28.15 35.10 -15.00
C ALA A 13 26.69 35.23 -14.53
N GLY A 14 25.75 35.58 -15.42
CA GLY A 14 24.31 35.76 -15.10
C GLY A 14 23.48 34.45 -15.18
N THR A 15 23.99 33.43 -15.89
CA THR A 15 23.25 32.18 -16.13
C THR A 15 23.49 31.10 -15.06
N GLY A 16 24.48 31.29 -14.22
CA GLY A 16 24.87 30.31 -13.18
C GLY A 16 24.02 30.34 -11.91
N ALA A 17 23.26 31.41 -11.67
CA ALA A 17 22.48 31.56 -10.43
C ALA A 17 21.06 31.02 -10.50
N VAL A 18 20.52 30.74 -11.69
CA VAL A 18 19.13 30.27 -11.86
C VAL A 18 19.02 28.73 -11.90
N LEU A 19 20.13 28.00 -12.09
CA LEU A 19 20.12 26.54 -12.17
C LEU A 19 20.35 25.81 -10.82
N ALA A 20 20.66 26.54 -9.75
CA ALA A 20 20.91 25.92 -8.44
C ALA A 20 19.65 25.71 -7.58
N SER A 21 18.50 26.27 -7.96
CA SER A 21 17.24 26.13 -7.20
C SER A 21 16.34 24.97 -7.63
N ALA A 22 16.71 24.22 -8.66
CA ALA A 22 15.89 23.11 -9.17
C ALA A 22 16.26 21.72 -8.64
N ALA A 23 17.26 21.60 -7.75
CA ALA A 23 17.79 20.29 -7.34
C ALA A 23 17.32 19.78 -5.97
N PHE A 24 16.46 20.52 -5.27
CA PHE A 24 15.83 20.02 -4.06
C PHE A 24 14.35 19.77 -4.29
N SER A 25 14.03 18.81 -5.15
CA SER A 25 12.74 18.12 -5.02
C SER A 25 12.79 17.31 -3.71
N THR A 26 12.53 17.97 -2.59
CA THR A 26 12.10 17.27 -1.39
C THR A 26 10.88 16.47 -1.83
N ARG A 27 10.97 15.14 -1.85
CA ARG A 27 9.80 14.29 -1.90
C ARG A 27 8.99 14.67 -0.66
N VAL A 28 8.00 15.50 -0.84
CA VAL A 28 6.96 15.71 0.17
C VAL A 28 6.29 14.34 0.27
N MET A 29 6.66 13.57 1.30
CA MET A 29 5.92 12.38 1.66
C MET A 29 4.52 12.90 2.03
N ALA A 30 3.53 12.54 1.23
CA ALA A 30 2.16 12.88 1.56
C ALA A 30 1.82 12.21 2.90
N ALA A 31 1.38 13.00 3.88
CA ALA A 31 0.87 12.43 5.12
C ALA A 31 -0.32 11.52 4.81
N ALA A 32 -0.51 10.49 5.65
CA ALA A 32 -1.70 9.63 5.53
C ALA A 32 -2.97 10.47 5.46
N PRO A 33 -3.96 10.07 4.67
CA PRO A 33 -5.27 10.73 4.67
C PRO A 33 -5.89 10.63 6.07
N PRO A 34 -6.80 11.55 6.42
CA PRO A 34 -7.52 11.45 7.67
C PRO A 34 -8.30 10.13 7.73
N PRO A 35 -8.48 9.55 8.94
CA PRO A 35 -9.26 8.34 9.10
C PRO A 35 -10.68 8.51 8.56
N GLU A 36 -11.13 7.53 7.79
CA GLU A 36 -12.45 7.53 7.18
C GLU A 36 -13.41 6.62 7.93
N ALA A 37 -14.53 7.19 8.38
CA ALA A 37 -15.58 6.43 9.03
C ALA A 37 -16.45 5.69 8.02
N VAL A 38 -16.94 4.52 8.40
CA VAL A 38 -17.89 3.74 7.60
C VAL A 38 -19.28 4.39 7.69
N THR A 39 -19.60 5.24 6.71
CA THR A 39 -20.87 5.96 6.65
C THR A 39 -21.96 5.17 5.90
N PRO A 40 -23.25 5.43 6.12
CA PRO A 40 -24.33 4.85 5.32
C PRO A 40 -24.17 5.09 3.83
N ALA A 41 -23.70 6.27 3.43
CA ALA A 41 -23.48 6.62 2.02
C ALA A 41 -22.36 5.75 1.39
N LEU A 42 -21.28 5.48 2.13
CA LEU A 42 -20.22 4.58 1.70
C LEU A 42 -20.73 3.15 1.54
N ILE A 43 -21.54 2.67 2.49
CA ILE A 43 -22.17 1.34 2.43
C ILE A 43 -23.09 1.23 1.21
N ASP A 44 -23.89 2.25 0.93
CA ASP A 44 -24.81 2.25 -0.21
C ASP A 44 -24.06 2.31 -1.54
N ALA A 45 -22.93 3.02 -1.62
CA ALA A 45 -22.05 3.01 -2.77
C ALA A 45 -21.43 1.62 -2.99
N ALA A 46 -20.90 1.00 -1.95
CA ALA A 46 -20.32 -0.34 -2.02
C ALA A 46 -21.36 -1.41 -2.41
N LYS A 47 -22.61 -1.31 -1.94
CA LYS A 47 -23.71 -2.19 -2.36
C LYS A 47 -24.06 -2.05 -3.84
N LYS A 48 -23.91 -0.87 -4.43
CA LYS A 48 -24.11 -0.67 -5.87
C LYS A 48 -23.03 -1.36 -6.70
N GLU A 49 -21.80 -1.41 -6.21
CA GLU A 49 -20.71 -2.19 -6.81
C GLU A 49 -20.92 -3.69 -6.60
N GLY A 50 -21.45 -4.10 -5.45
CA GLY A 50 -21.96 -5.43 -5.14
C GLY A 50 -20.91 -6.52 -4.97
N LYS A 51 -19.62 -6.24 -5.14
CA LYS A 51 -18.54 -7.23 -5.09
C LYS A 51 -17.23 -6.66 -4.55
N VAL A 52 -16.44 -7.55 -3.93
CA VAL A 52 -15.05 -7.29 -3.53
C VAL A 52 -14.19 -8.47 -3.97
N ILE A 53 -13.08 -8.22 -4.63
CA ILE A 53 -12.09 -9.24 -5.00
C ILE A 53 -10.93 -9.18 -4.01
N TYR A 54 -10.76 -10.26 -3.27
CA TYR A 54 -9.78 -10.39 -2.21
C TYR A 54 -8.70 -11.39 -2.56
N TYR A 55 -7.47 -10.90 -2.86
CA TYR A 55 -6.29 -11.75 -3.06
C TYR A 55 -5.58 -11.95 -1.73
N THR A 56 -5.27 -13.21 -1.39
CA THR A 56 -4.70 -13.51 -0.08
C THR A 56 -3.75 -14.69 -0.07
N SER A 57 -2.73 -14.60 0.80
CA SER A 57 -1.87 -15.70 1.19
C SER A 57 -2.36 -16.42 2.47
N THR A 58 -3.43 -15.94 3.10
CA THR A 58 -4.06 -16.56 4.26
C THR A 58 -4.66 -17.91 3.89
N ASP A 59 -4.68 -18.86 4.83
CA ASP A 59 -5.30 -20.17 4.62
C ASP A 59 -6.75 -20.04 4.21
N LEU A 60 -7.16 -20.81 3.21
CA LEU A 60 -8.46 -20.68 2.57
C LEU A 60 -9.65 -20.73 3.55
N PRO A 61 -9.71 -21.65 4.51
CA PRO A 61 -10.83 -21.69 5.47
C PRO A 61 -10.93 -20.41 6.31
N VAL A 62 -9.80 -19.78 6.64
CA VAL A 62 -9.77 -18.51 7.41
C VAL A 62 -10.21 -17.35 6.53
N ALA A 63 -9.73 -17.28 5.30
CA ALA A 63 -10.10 -16.25 4.35
C ALA A 63 -11.60 -16.30 4.00
N GLU A 64 -12.15 -17.50 3.79
CA GLU A 64 -13.59 -17.70 3.54
C GLU A 64 -14.45 -17.33 4.76
N LYS A 65 -13.98 -17.66 5.99
CA LYS A 65 -14.67 -17.25 7.21
C LYS A 65 -14.71 -15.73 7.35
N LEU A 66 -13.61 -15.06 7.02
CA LEU A 66 -13.55 -13.59 7.01
C LEU A 66 -14.49 -13.01 5.97
N ALA A 67 -14.50 -13.54 4.76
CA ALA A 67 -15.39 -13.14 3.69
C ALA A 67 -16.87 -13.26 4.09
N LYS A 68 -17.25 -14.41 4.66
CA LYS A 68 -18.63 -14.64 5.16
C LYS A 68 -19.02 -13.68 6.28
N ALA A 69 -18.09 -13.37 7.19
CA ALA A 69 -18.34 -12.41 8.26
C ALA A 69 -18.56 -10.98 7.69
N PHE A 70 -17.82 -10.61 6.65
CA PHE A 70 -17.98 -9.35 5.95
C PHE A 70 -19.33 -9.28 5.21
N GLU A 71 -19.69 -10.33 4.46
CA GLU A 71 -20.97 -10.42 3.75
C GLU A 71 -22.18 -10.38 4.70
N ALA A 72 -22.06 -11.03 5.87
CA ALA A 72 -23.08 -10.98 6.90
C ALA A 72 -23.25 -9.58 7.50
N LYS A 73 -22.14 -8.85 7.66
CA LYS A 73 -22.14 -7.47 8.17
C LYS A 73 -22.68 -6.47 7.13
N TYR A 74 -22.43 -6.73 5.86
CA TYR A 74 -22.79 -5.85 4.74
C TYR A 74 -23.58 -6.61 3.66
N PRO A 75 -24.84 -6.97 3.94
CA PRO A 75 -25.68 -7.70 2.97
C PRO A 75 -25.81 -6.94 1.66
N GLY A 76 -25.65 -7.65 0.55
CA GLY A 76 -25.65 -7.08 -0.80
C GLY A 76 -24.27 -6.88 -1.41
N ILE A 77 -23.19 -7.15 -0.65
CA ILE A 77 -21.82 -7.16 -1.14
C ILE A 77 -21.30 -8.59 -1.05
N SER A 78 -20.80 -9.15 -2.15
CA SER A 78 -20.20 -10.48 -2.21
C SER A 78 -18.66 -10.38 -2.22
N VAL A 79 -17.98 -11.31 -1.54
CA VAL A 79 -16.51 -11.35 -1.49
C VAL A 79 -15.99 -12.55 -2.27
N ARG A 80 -15.27 -12.29 -3.34
CA ARG A 80 -14.55 -13.33 -4.08
C ARG A 80 -13.15 -13.50 -3.50
N VAL A 81 -12.92 -14.61 -2.82
CA VAL A 81 -11.62 -14.95 -2.28
C VAL A 81 -10.78 -15.68 -3.33
N GLU A 82 -9.60 -15.15 -3.62
CA GLU A 82 -8.59 -15.80 -4.46
C GLU A 82 -7.32 -16.06 -3.64
N ARG A 83 -7.15 -17.31 -3.20
CA ARG A 83 -6.04 -17.73 -2.35
C ARG A 83 -4.92 -18.36 -3.14
N THR A 84 -3.69 -17.86 -2.94
CA THR A 84 -2.46 -18.51 -3.39
C THR A 84 -1.30 -18.16 -2.46
N GLY A 85 -0.09 -18.66 -2.71
CA GLY A 85 1.09 -18.28 -1.91
C GLY A 85 1.45 -16.81 -2.07
N ALA A 86 2.06 -16.21 -1.05
CA ALA A 86 2.38 -14.78 -1.00
C ALA A 86 3.14 -14.29 -2.24
N GLU A 87 4.19 -15.03 -2.64
CA GLU A 87 4.99 -14.71 -3.82
C GLU A 87 4.15 -14.73 -5.12
N ARG A 88 3.23 -15.69 -5.25
CA ARG A 88 2.35 -15.76 -6.44
C ARG A 88 1.34 -14.62 -6.48
N VAL A 89 0.83 -14.20 -5.32
CA VAL A 89 -0.02 -12.99 -5.21
C VAL A 89 0.78 -11.79 -5.68
N PHE A 90 2.01 -11.65 -5.21
CA PHE A 90 2.89 -10.56 -5.57
C PHE A 90 3.15 -10.48 -7.07
N GLN A 91 3.57 -11.59 -7.67
CA GLN A 91 3.85 -11.68 -9.11
C GLN A 91 2.60 -11.41 -9.95
N ARG A 92 1.44 -11.97 -9.54
CA ARG A 92 0.19 -11.79 -10.25
C ARG A 92 -0.23 -10.33 -10.30
N ILE A 93 -0.21 -9.63 -9.16
CA ILE A 93 -0.57 -8.20 -9.09
C ILE A 93 0.38 -7.38 -9.97
N GLY A 94 1.68 -7.67 -9.94
CA GLY A 94 2.65 -7.00 -10.78
C GLY A 94 2.37 -7.19 -12.28
N GLN A 95 2.01 -8.41 -12.70
CA GLN A 95 1.66 -8.72 -14.10
C GLN A 95 0.34 -8.05 -14.51
N GLU A 96 -0.69 -8.13 -13.68
CA GLU A 96 -1.98 -7.50 -13.93
C GLU A 96 -1.81 -5.98 -14.07
N TYR A 97 -1.08 -5.35 -13.14
CA TYR A 97 -0.86 -3.91 -13.15
C TYR A 97 -0.04 -3.44 -14.36
N SER A 98 1.01 -4.19 -14.74
CA SER A 98 1.81 -3.89 -15.95
C SER A 98 0.99 -4.01 -17.24
N SER A 99 -0.07 -4.80 -17.22
CA SER A 99 -1.04 -4.97 -18.32
C SER A 99 -2.23 -4.03 -18.22
N ASN A 100 -2.19 -3.04 -17.31
CA ASN A 100 -3.29 -2.11 -17.00
C ASN A 100 -4.60 -2.83 -16.59
N ILE A 101 -4.46 -3.96 -15.88
CA ILE A 101 -5.56 -4.73 -15.30
C ILE A 101 -5.57 -4.45 -13.80
N HIS A 102 -6.67 -3.90 -13.30
CA HIS A 102 -6.89 -3.57 -11.90
C HIS A 102 -8.01 -4.46 -11.35
N ALA A 103 -7.74 -5.76 -11.22
CA ALA A 103 -8.76 -6.75 -10.86
C ALA A 103 -8.95 -6.90 -9.36
N VAL A 104 -7.92 -6.61 -8.54
CA VAL A 104 -7.95 -6.80 -7.09
C VAL A 104 -8.36 -5.53 -6.37
N ASP A 105 -9.30 -5.66 -5.42
CA ASP A 105 -9.72 -4.55 -4.57
C ASP A 105 -8.97 -4.54 -3.24
N VAL A 106 -8.76 -5.72 -2.64
CA VAL A 106 -8.06 -5.87 -1.35
C VAL A 106 -7.03 -6.98 -1.44
N VAL A 107 -5.83 -6.71 -0.96
CA VAL A 107 -4.76 -7.71 -0.93
C VAL A 107 -4.25 -7.95 0.49
N ASN A 108 -3.95 -9.20 0.80
CA ASN A 108 -3.21 -9.61 1.97
C ASN A 108 -2.03 -10.49 1.58
N SER A 109 -0.86 -10.18 2.10
CA SER A 109 0.35 -10.99 1.98
C SER A 109 0.98 -11.22 3.35
N SER A 110 1.61 -12.38 3.53
CA SER A 110 2.42 -12.67 4.72
C SER A 110 3.81 -12.04 4.67
N ASP A 111 4.19 -11.40 3.56
CA ASP A 111 5.46 -10.73 3.39
C ASP A 111 5.28 -9.21 3.31
N ALA A 112 5.82 -8.50 4.30
CA ALA A 112 5.76 -7.04 4.37
C ALA A 112 6.54 -6.35 3.24
N ALA A 113 7.58 -6.99 2.69
CA ALA A 113 8.37 -6.44 1.59
C ALA A 113 7.53 -6.23 0.33
N HIS A 114 6.51 -7.06 0.10
CA HIS A 114 5.58 -6.89 -1.03
C HIS A 114 4.87 -5.53 -0.98
N PHE A 115 4.41 -5.11 0.19
CA PHE A 115 3.73 -3.82 0.36
C PHE A 115 4.68 -2.64 0.14
N ILE A 116 5.94 -2.76 0.53
CA ILE A 116 6.96 -1.74 0.28
C ILE A 116 7.16 -1.55 -1.24
N VAL A 117 7.24 -2.65 -1.98
CA VAL A 117 7.39 -2.62 -3.44
C VAL A 117 6.13 -2.04 -4.09
N TRP A 118 4.94 -2.53 -3.75
CA TRP A 118 3.68 -2.02 -4.30
C TRP A 118 3.47 -0.54 -4.01
N LYS A 119 3.83 -0.09 -2.81
CA LYS A 119 3.81 1.33 -2.44
C LYS A 119 4.76 2.16 -3.30
N ARG A 120 6.03 1.72 -3.45
CA ARG A 120 7.03 2.37 -4.30
C ARG A 120 6.55 2.50 -5.74
N ASP A 121 5.90 1.46 -6.25
CA ASP A 121 5.47 1.36 -7.64
C ASP A 121 4.08 2.00 -7.87
N GLY A 122 3.48 2.62 -6.84
CA GLY A 122 2.21 3.33 -6.93
C GLY A 122 0.98 2.44 -7.14
N ILE A 123 1.07 1.17 -6.73
CA ILE A 123 -0.02 0.19 -6.89
C ILE A 123 -1.05 0.31 -5.76
N LEU A 124 -0.62 0.74 -4.57
CA LEU A 124 -1.49 0.88 -3.41
C LEU A 124 -2.16 2.26 -3.37
N ALA A 125 -3.44 2.29 -3.06
CA ALA A 125 -4.17 3.52 -2.78
C ALA A 125 -4.07 3.86 -1.28
N PRO A 126 -3.87 5.14 -0.89
CA PRO A 126 -3.90 5.54 0.51
C PRO A 126 -5.34 5.50 1.04
N TYR A 127 -5.56 4.73 2.10
CA TYR A 127 -6.85 4.63 2.79
C TYR A 127 -6.62 4.24 4.25
N VAL A 128 -7.18 5.00 5.17
CA VAL A 128 -7.08 4.73 6.61
C VAL A 128 -8.46 4.47 7.17
N PRO A 129 -8.85 3.21 7.40
CA PRO A 129 -10.06 2.89 8.15
C PRO A 129 -10.00 3.49 9.56
N GLU A 130 -11.14 3.94 10.10
CA GLU A 130 -11.22 4.54 11.44
C GLU A 130 -10.60 3.66 12.53
N ASP A 131 -10.81 2.35 12.46
CA ASP A 131 -10.26 1.42 13.44
C ASP A 131 -8.74 1.23 13.31
N VAL A 132 -8.19 1.33 12.10
CA VAL A 132 -6.73 1.27 11.88
C VAL A 132 -6.03 2.50 12.45
N ALA A 133 -6.69 3.64 12.50
CA ALA A 133 -6.15 4.84 13.14
C ALA A 133 -5.83 4.62 14.62
N LYS A 134 -6.57 3.70 15.28
CA LYS A 134 -6.41 3.35 16.70
C LYS A 134 -5.30 2.32 16.95
N PHE A 135 -4.69 1.76 15.91
CA PHE A 135 -3.60 0.79 16.07
C PHE A 135 -2.38 1.43 16.72
N ASP A 136 -1.93 0.81 17.79
CA ASP A 136 -0.72 1.14 18.54
C ASP A 136 0.13 -0.14 18.62
N PRO A 137 1.39 -0.13 18.37
CA PRO A 137 2.22 1.01 17.96
C PRO A 137 2.17 1.33 16.45
N ALA A 138 2.83 2.41 16.08
CA ALA A 138 2.94 2.84 14.68
C ALA A 138 3.55 1.78 13.74
N GLU A 139 4.25 0.78 14.27
CA GLU A 139 4.86 -0.34 13.53
C GLU A 139 3.83 -1.23 12.83
N HIS A 140 2.57 -1.19 13.23
CA HIS A 140 1.49 -1.98 12.64
C HIS A 140 0.75 -1.29 11.50
N LYS A 141 1.14 -0.06 11.16
CA LYS A 141 0.53 0.71 10.07
C LYS A 141 1.58 1.54 9.31
N ASP A 142 1.36 1.63 8.02
CA ASP A 142 2.17 2.49 7.16
C ASP A 142 1.93 3.97 7.49
N PRO A 143 2.98 4.81 7.63
CA PRO A 143 2.84 6.23 7.94
C PRO A 143 2.07 7.02 6.88
N ASP A 144 2.02 6.55 5.63
CA ASP A 144 1.29 7.19 4.54
C ASP A 144 -0.11 6.58 4.32
N GLY A 145 -0.52 5.64 5.17
CA GLY A 145 -1.86 5.06 5.16
C GLY A 145 -2.17 4.12 3.99
N GLN A 146 -1.16 3.47 3.39
CA GLN A 146 -1.37 2.60 2.24
C GLN A 146 -1.53 1.12 2.61
N PHE A 147 -1.08 0.71 3.80
CA PHE A 147 -1.28 -0.64 4.33
C PHE A 147 -1.23 -0.67 5.85
N ALA A 148 -1.75 -1.74 6.43
CA ALA A 148 -1.66 -2.01 7.87
C ALA A 148 -1.58 -3.52 8.12
N SER A 149 -0.94 -3.89 9.24
CA SER A 149 -0.92 -5.26 9.70
C SER A 149 -2.23 -5.60 10.40
N PHE A 150 -2.90 -6.67 10.00
CA PHE A 150 -4.07 -7.17 10.72
C PHE A 150 -3.77 -8.45 11.52
N ARG A 151 -2.57 -9.00 11.37
CA ARG A 151 -2.14 -10.23 12.04
C ARG A 151 -0.63 -10.23 12.26
N VAL A 152 -0.22 -10.70 13.42
CA VAL A 152 1.18 -10.94 13.77
C VAL A 152 1.46 -12.44 13.76
N TRP A 153 2.57 -12.85 13.16
CA TRP A 153 3.07 -14.21 13.19
C TRP A 153 4.30 -14.28 14.07
N LEU A 154 4.35 -15.33 14.88
CA LEU A 154 5.54 -15.66 15.64
C LEU A 154 6.21 -16.87 14.97
N SER A 155 7.45 -16.68 14.53
CA SER A 155 8.31 -17.81 14.12
C SER A 155 9.05 -18.31 15.33
N ILE A 156 8.81 -19.57 15.69
CA ILE A 156 9.47 -20.24 16.80
C ILE A 156 10.45 -21.29 16.29
N ILE A 157 11.57 -21.42 16.97
CA ILE A 157 12.49 -22.52 16.74
C ILE A 157 12.18 -23.60 17.79
N ALA A 158 11.75 -24.76 17.35
CA ALA A 158 11.55 -25.91 18.18
C ALA A 158 12.66 -26.91 17.92
N TYR A 159 13.19 -27.52 18.98
CA TYR A 159 14.18 -28.58 18.87
C TYR A 159 13.85 -29.77 19.81
N ASN A 160 14.26 -30.96 19.43
CA ASN A 160 14.05 -32.15 20.23
C ASN A 160 15.08 -32.18 21.39
N THR A 161 14.62 -31.97 22.61
CA THR A 161 15.47 -31.92 23.82
C THR A 161 16.16 -33.26 24.15
N ASN A 162 15.70 -34.38 23.56
CA ASN A 162 16.36 -35.68 23.71
C ASN A 162 17.57 -35.83 22.76
N LEU A 163 17.61 -35.05 21.66
CA LEU A 163 18.64 -35.12 20.64
C LEU A 163 19.63 -33.96 20.70
N VAL A 164 19.18 -32.81 21.16
CA VAL A 164 19.98 -31.57 21.25
C VAL A 164 19.99 -31.13 22.71
N LYS A 165 21.18 -31.00 23.26
CA LYS A 165 21.38 -30.38 24.58
C LYS A 165 21.40 -28.88 24.42
N ALA A 166 20.65 -28.17 25.27
CA ALA A 166 20.62 -26.69 25.31
C ALA A 166 21.94 -26.17 25.88
#